data_fd8ff93134389b4d7c78fdbfc19160ba
#
_entry.id   fd8ff93134389b4d7c78fdbfc19160ba
#
_cell.length_a   1.000
_cell.length_b   1.000
_cell.length_c   1.000
_cell.angle_alpha   90.00
_cell.angle_beta   90.00
_cell.angle_gamma   90.00
#
_symmetry.space_group_name_H-M   'P 1'
#
loop_
_entity.id
_entity.type
_entity.pdbx_description
1 polymer ?
#
loop_
_entity_poly.entity_id
_entity_poly.type
_entity_poly.pdbx_seq_one_letter_code
_entity_poly.pdbx_strand_id
1 'polypeptide(L)'
;MSTEDIKLPDHVFPTANGEINLSEVPSAWLVLYFYPKDSTPGCTTQALEFTELKDQFDAMGATVVGISRDSVKSHQNFTTKQELQIELVSDADEILCKHFDVIKEKNMYGKKVMGIERSTFLFHNNQLM
;
A
#
# COMPACT_ATOMS: atom_id res chain seq x y z
N MET A 1 11.10 15.29 -10.28
CA MET A 1 9.73 15.72 -9.91
C MET A 1 9.70 16.01 -8.41
N SER A 2 9.10 17.12 -8.05
CA SER A 2 8.90 17.44 -6.63
C SER A 2 7.84 16.52 -6.05
N THR A 3 8.00 16.09 -4.78
CA THR A 3 6.99 15.30 -4.09
C THR A 3 5.66 16.04 -3.96
N GLU A 4 5.69 17.37 -4.00
CA GLU A 4 4.49 18.20 -3.93
C GLU A 4 3.57 18.01 -5.14
N ASP A 5 4.12 17.53 -6.26
CA ASP A 5 3.37 17.30 -7.50
C ASP A 5 2.71 15.92 -7.57
N ILE A 6 2.99 15.05 -6.60
CA ILE A 6 2.40 13.71 -6.57
C ILE A 6 0.99 13.79 -6.02
N LYS A 7 0.02 13.37 -6.84
CA LYS A 7 -1.39 13.38 -6.46
C LYS A 7 -1.96 11.97 -6.50
N LEU A 8 -3.01 11.76 -5.73
CA LEU A 8 -3.73 10.48 -5.76
C LEU A 8 -4.45 10.34 -7.10
N PRO A 9 -4.25 9.23 -7.81
CA PRO A 9 -4.96 9.04 -9.09
C PRO A 9 -6.44 8.78 -8.87
N ASP A 10 -7.28 9.37 -9.72
CA ASP A 10 -8.70 9.09 -9.76
C ASP A 10 -8.93 7.82 -10.57
N HIS A 11 -8.79 6.68 -9.90
CA HIS A 11 -8.84 5.37 -10.53
C HIS A 11 -9.26 4.33 -9.48
N VAL A 12 -10.06 3.36 -9.89
CA VAL A 12 -10.52 2.28 -9.00
C VAL A 12 -9.54 1.12 -9.06
N PHE A 13 -9.04 0.72 -7.90
CA PHE A 13 -8.09 -0.38 -7.77
C PHE A 13 -8.72 -1.57 -7.05
N PRO A 14 -8.42 -2.81 -7.46
CA PRO A 14 -8.91 -3.98 -6.76
C PRO A 14 -8.20 -4.16 -5.41
N THR A 15 -8.94 -4.61 -4.41
CA THR A 15 -8.41 -4.88 -3.07
C THR A 15 -8.80 -6.28 -2.61
N ALA A 16 -8.26 -6.70 -1.47
CA ALA A 16 -8.62 -7.97 -0.86
C ALA A 16 -10.13 -8.04 -0.55
N ASN A 17 -10.76 -6.92 -0.23
CA ASN A 17 -12.16 -6.86 0.19
C ASN A 17 -13.10 -6.24 -0.85
N GLY A 18 -12.60 -5.92 -2.04
CA GLY A 18 -13.42 -5.32 -3.09
C GLY A 18 -12.64 -4.36 -3.96
N GLU A 19 -12.98 -3.09 -3.91
CA GLU A 19 -12.37 -2.05 -4.73
C GLU A 19 -12.20 -0.77 -3.92
N ILE A 20 -11.24 0.07 -4.32
CA ILE A 20 -11.02 1.37 -3.67
C ILE A 20 -10.56 2.39 -4.70
N ASN A 21 -11.04 3.62 -4.57
CA ASN A 21 -10.49 4.79 -5.27
C ASN A 21 -9.81 5.66 -4.23
N LEU A 22 -8.47 5.72 -4.27
CA LEU A 22 -7.69 6.42 -3.24
C LEU A 22 -8.00 7.91 -3.17
N SER A 23 -8.40 8.51 -4.30
CA SER A 23 -8.75 9.93 -4.33
C SER A 23 -10.11 10.22 -3.67
N GLU A 24 -10.90 9.20 -3.40
CA GLU A 24 -12.24 9.32 -2.83
C GLU A 24 -12.36 8.78 -1.41
N VAL A 25 -11.24 8.42 -0.79
CA VAL A 25 -11.25 7.95 0.61
C VAL A 25 -11.73 9.09 1.52
N PRO A 26 -12.77 8.87 2.35
CA PRO A 26 -13.38 9.95 3.13
C PRO A 26 -12.55 10.44 4.32
N SER A 27 -11.51 9.71 4.69
CA SER A 27 -10.66 10.08 5.83
C SER A 27 -9.82 11.31 5.51
N ALA A 28 -9.61 12.17 6.51
CA ALA A 28 -8.76 13.35 6.35
C ALA A 28 -7.31 12.97 6.09
N TRP A 29 -6.84 11.88 6.70
CA TRP A 29 -5.49 11.37 6.54
C TRP A 29 -5.49 10.02 5.85
N LEU A 30 -4.55 9.82 4.93
CA LEU A 30 -4.39 8.55 4.23
C LEU A 30 -2.92 8.14 4.28
N VAL A 31 -2.67 6.95 4.80
CA VAL A 31 -1.33 6.36 4.84
C VAL A 31 -1.26 5.28 3.78
N LEU A 32 -0.39 5.47 2.78
CA LEU A 32 -0.11 4.47 1.76
C LEU A 32 1.25 3.87 2.03
N TYR A 33 1.33 2.56 2.21
CA TYR A 33 2.63 1.93 2.32
C TYR A 33 2.79 0.88 1.21
N PHE A 34 3.94 0.94 0.56
CA PHE A 34 4.32 0.01 -0.51
C PHE A 34 5.24 -1.05 0.07
N TYR A 35 5.00 -2.31 -0.26
CA TYR A 35 5.81 -3.41 0.25
C TYR A 35 6.03 -4.45 -0.85
N PRO A 36 7.17 -5.19 -0.79
CA PRO A 36 7.56 -6.07 -1.90
C PRO A 36 6.65 -7.26 -2.15
N LYS A 37 6.20 -7.96 -1.10
CA LYS A 37 5.48 -9.21 -1.31
C LYS A 37 4.72 -9.67 -0.07
N ASP A 38 3.49 -10.15 -0.28
CA ASP A 38 2.67 -10.78 0.78
C ASP A 38 3.40 -11.95 1.43
N SER A 39 3.09 -12.16 2.71
CA SER A 39 3.52 -13.34 3.48
C SER A 39 5.03 -13.49 3.66
N THR A 40 5.81 -12.46 3.34
CA THR A 40 7.23 -12.42 3.72
C THR A 40 7.34 -11.90 5.16
N PRO A 41 8.43 -12.27 5.92
CA PRO A 41 8.51 -11.90 7.33
C PRO A 41 8.41 -10.40 7.61
N GLY A 42 9.16 -9.58 6.89
CA GLY A 42 9.14 -8.12 7.10
C GLY A 42 7.80 -7.49 6.74
N CYS A 43 7.18 -7.94 5.65
CA CYS A 43 5.88 -7.42 5.21
C CYS A 43 4.77 -7.88 6.15
N THR A 44 4.85 -9.10 6.67
CA THR A 44 3.89 -9.60 7.66
C THR A 44 3.97 -8.78 8.95
N THR A 45 5.17 -8.52 9.45
CA THR A 45 5.36 -7.70 10.66
C THR A 45 4.77 -6.30 10.47
N GLN A 46 5.05 -5.67 9.33
CA GLN A 46 4.52 -4.34 9.04
C GLN A 46 2.99 -4.32 9.00
N ALA A 47 2.39 -5.30 8.32
CA ALA A 47 0.92 -5.38 8.22
C ALA A 47 0.27 -5.62 9.58
N LEU A 48 0.88 -6.45 10.42
CA LEU A 48 0.38 -6.73 11.77
C LEU A 48 0.49 -5.50 12.66
N GLU A 49 1.57 -4.73 12.55
CA GLU A 49 1.74 -3.50 13.32
C GLU A 49 0.66 -2.47 12.96
N PHE A 50 0.38 -2.28 11.66
CA PHE A 50 -0.68 -1.39 11.24
C PHE A 50 -2.06 -1.88 11.70
N THR A 51 -2.30 -3.19 11.65
CA THR A 51 -3.56 -3.78 12.13
C THR A 51 -3.73 -3.56 13.62
N GLU A 52 -2.67 -3.76 14.42
CA GLU A 52 -2.71 -3.53 15.86
C GLU A 52 -3.02 -2.08 16.20
N LEU A 53 -2.54 -1.14 15.39
CA LEU A 53 -2.72 0.28 15.62
C LEU A 53 -3.96 0.86 14.94
N LYS A 54 -4.79 0.02 14.29
CA LYS A 54 -5.92 0.49 13.50
C LYS A 54 -6.86 1.40 14.28
N ASP A 55 -7.20 1.04 15.51
CA ASP A 55 -8.11 1.85 16.33
C ASP A 55 -7.55 3.24 16.58
N GLN A 56 -6.23 3.35 16.75
CA GLN A 56 -5.57 4.64 16.95
C GLN A 56 -5.60 5.46 15.67
N PHE A 57 -5.36 4.82 14.50
CA PHE A 57 -5.48 5.51 13.22
C PHE A 57 -6.90 5.98 12.97
N ASP A 58 -7.90 5.12 13.25
CA ASP A 58 -9.31 5.49 13.08
C ASP A 58 -9.67 6.69 13.96
N ALA A 59 -9.18 6.71 15.19
CA ALA A 59 -9.43 7.82 16.14
C ALA A 59 -8.83 9.14 15.64
N MET A 60 -7.75 9.09 14.84
CA MET A 60 -7.12 10.27 14.24
C MET A 60 -7.73 10.65 12.90
N GLY A 61 -8.72 9.90 12.42
CA GLY A 61 -9.28 10.12 11.09
C GLY A 61 -8.35 9.70 9.97
N ALA A 62 -7.56 8.65 10.19
CA ALA A 62 -6.60 8.15 9.21
C ALA A 62 -6.99 6.76 8.70
N THR A 63 -6.83 6.53 7.39
CA THR A 63 -6.99 5.23 6.77
C THR A 63 -5.62 4.73 6.31
N VAL A 64 -5.33 3.46 6.56
CA VAL A 64 -4.07 2.82 6.15
C VAL A 64 -4.34 1.84 5.03
N VAL A 65 -3.59 1.96 3.93
CA VAL A 65 -3.71 1.09 2.77
C VAL A 65 -2.33 0.56 2.38
N GLY A 66 -2.21 -0.75 2.30
CA GLY A 66 -1.00 -1.41 1.82
C GLY A 66 -1.10 -1.66 0.33
N ILE A 67 0.02 -1.55 -0.38
CA ILE A 67 0.08 -1.69 -1.83
C ILE A 67 1.24 -2.60 -2.21
N SER A 68 0.95 -3.62 -3.00
CA SER A 68 1.99 -4.45 -3.63
C SER A 68 1.51 -4.93 -4.98
N ARG A 69 2.41 -5.61 -5.72
CA ARG A 69 2.09 -6.18 -7.04
C ARG A 69 1.45 -7.57 -6.94
N ASP A 70 1.22 -8.08 -5.73
CA ASP A 70 0.57 -9.37 -5.54
C ASP A 70 -0.87 -9.34 -6.04
N SER A 71 -1.38 -10.52 -6.39
CA SER A 71 -2.76 -10.65 -6.87
C SER A 71 -3.78 -10.41 -5.76
N VAL A 72 -5.02 -10.14 -6.16
CA VAL A 72 -6.14 -10.02 -5.21
C VAL A 72 -6.25 -11.30 -4.37
N LYS A 73 -6.12 -12.47 -4.98
CA LYS A 73 -6.19 -13.74 -4.25
C LYS A 73 -5.09 -13.87 -3.20
N SER A 74 -3.87 -13.46 -3.54
CA SER A 74 -2.76 -13.42 -2.58
C SER A 74 -3.08 -12.52 -1.40
N HIS A 75 -3.61 -11.32 -1.68
CA HIS A 75 -4.02 -10.37 -0.64
C HIS A 75 -5.14 -10.93 0.23
N GLN A 76 -6.10 -11.64 -0.37
CA GLN A 76 -7.19 -12.27 0.38
C GLN A 76 -6.65 -13.34 1.33
N ASN A 77 -5.75 -14.19 0.84
CA ASN A 77 -5.12 -15.22 1.66
C ASN A 77 -4.30 -14.63 2.80
N PHE A 78 -3.53 -13.59 2.51
CA PHE A 78 -2.71 -12.88 3.50
C PHE A 78 -3.59 -12.22 4.56
N THR A 79 -4.63 -11.52 4.14
CA THR A 79 -5.59 -10.87 5.03
C THR A 79 -6.26 -11.88 5.96
N THR A 80 -6.72 -13.00 5.41
CA THR A 80 -7.39 -14.05 6.19
C THR A 80 -6.43 -14.72 7.17
N LYS A 81 -5.27 -15.11 6.69
CA LYS A 81 -4.28 -15.84 7.51
C LYS A 81 -3.78 -15.01 8.68
N GLN A 82 -3.56 -13.72 8.47
CA GLN A 82 -3.01 -12.83 9.49
C GLN A 82 -4.10 -12.00 10.19
N GLU A 83 -5.37 -12.17 9.82
CA GLU A 83 -6.50 -11.42 10.37
C GLU A 83 -6.28 -9.91 10.27
N LEU A 84 -5.84 -9.44 9.09
CA LEU A 84 -5.53 -8.04 8.87
C LEU A 84 -6.80 -7.19 8.84
N GLN A 85 -6.72 -5.99 9.42
CA GLN A 85 -7.82 -5.04 9.48
C GLN A 85 -7.59 -3.83 8.57
N ILE A 86 -6.55 -3.86 7.75
CA ILE A 86 -6.22 -2.81 6.80
C ILE A 86 -6.55 -3.27 5.38
N GLU A 87 -6.72 -2.30 4.47
CA GLU A 87 -6.97 -2.61 3.06
C GLU A 87 -5.65 -2.91 2.33
N LEU A 88 -5.67 -3.89 1.43
CA LEU A 88 -4.52 -4.23 0.60
C LEU A 88 -4.90 -4.08 -0.87
N VAL A 89 -4.26 -3.16 -1.57
CA VAL A 89 -4.48 -2.92 -2.99
C VAL A 89 -3.58 -3.83 -3.83
N SER A 90 -4.18 -4.49 -4.83
CA SER A 90 -3.44 -5.27 -5.82
C SER A 90 -3.05 -4.34 -6.98
N ASP A 91 -1.77 -3.97 -7.04
CA ASP A 91 -1.23 -3.12 -8.10
C ASP A 91 -0.46 -3.98 -9.12
N ALA A 92 -1.08 -5.07 -9.57
CA ALA A 92 -0.45 -6.00 -10.51
C ALA A 92 0.02 -5.33 -11.80
N ASP A 93 -0.66 -4.28 -12.23
CA ASP A 93 -0.32 -3.51 -13.43
C ASP A 93 0.71 -2.40 -13.16
N GLU A 94 1.17 -2.25 -11.93
CA GLU A 94 2.19 -1.28 -11.52
C GLU A 94 1.79 0.19 -11.72
N ILE A 95 0.49 0.48 -11.78
CA ILE A 95 -0.01 1.85 -11.96
C ILE A 95 0.45 2.74 -10.80
N LEU A 96 0.19 2.32 -9.56
CA LEU A 96 0.58 3.07 -8.37
C LEU A 96 2.09 3.02 -8.14
N CYS A 97 2.69 1.85 -8.34
CA CYS A 97 4.14 1.70 -8.14
C CYS A 97 4.94 2.62 -9.06
N LYS A 98 4.52 2.79 -10.31
CA LYS A 98 5.16 3.71 -11.24
C LYS A 98 4.84 5.16 -10.95
N HIS A 99 3.58 5.43 -10.57
CA HIS A 99 3.14 6.79 -10.22
C HIS A 99 3.95 7.35 -9.04
N PHE A 100 4.25 6.53 -8.04
CA PHE A 100 5.01 6.92 -6.85
C PHE A 100 6.51 6.62 -6.96
N ASP A 101 6.95 6.07 -8.11
CA ASP A 101 8.36 5.79 -8.39
C ASP A 101 9.01 4.90 -7.31
N VAL A 102 8.34 3.81 -6.97
CA VAL A 102 8.84 2.87 -5.95
C VAL A 102 9.43 1.58 -6.54
N ILE A 103 9.45 1.45 -7.87
CA ILE A 103 10.09 0.30 -8.53
C ILE A 103 11.57 0.62 -8.71
N LYS A 104 12.41 -0.18 -8.08
CA LYS A 104 13.86 0.02 -8.10
C LYS A 104 14.58 -1.26 -8.48
N GLU A 105 15.76 -1.11 -9.08
CA GLU A 105 16.63 -2.23 -9.38
C GLU A 105 17.22 -2.77 -8.07
N LYS A 106 17.07 -4.07 -7.85
CA LYS A 106 17.61 -4.75 -6.68
C LYS A 106 18.53 -5.89 -7.14
N ASN A 107 19.58 -6.13 -6.37
CA ASN A 107 20.47 -7.27 -6.61
C ASN A 107 20.05 -8.40 -5.66
N MET A 108 19.53 -9.49 -6.24
CA MET A 108 19.10 -10.66 -5.47
C MET A 108 19.82 -11.90 -6.00
N TYR A 109 20.65 -12.51 -5.16
CA TYR A 109 21.41 -13.71 -5.50
C TYR A 109 22.26 -13.53 -6.76
N GLY A 110 22.89 -12.36 -6.89
CA GLY A 110 23.73 -12.04 -8.04
C GLY A 110 22.99 -11.63 -9.31
N LYS A 111 21.66 -11.56 -9.25
CA LYS A 111 20.82 -11.14 -10.38
C LYS A 111 20.18 -9.80 -10.09
N LYS A 112 20.09 -8.97 -11.13
CA LYS A 112 19.40 -7.69 -11.05
C LYS A 112 17.93 -7.90 -11.35
N VAL A 113 17.06 -7.51 -10.42
CA VAL A 113 15.61 -7.60 -10.57
C VAL A 113 14.97 -6.26 -10.24
N MET A 114 13.84 -5.98 -10.86
CA MET A 114 13.05 -4.79 -10.55
C MET A 114 12.02 -5.16 -9.47
N GLY A 115 12.05 -4.45 -8.35
CA GLY A 115 11.15 -4.72 -7.25
C GLY A 115 10.72 -3.45 -6.54
N ILE A 116 9.71 -3.58 -5.67
CA ILE A 116 9.22 -2.45 -4.88
C ILE A 116 10.23 -2.11 -3.80
N GLU A 117 10.62 -0.84 -3.74
CA GLU A 117 11.34 -0.27 -2.60
C GLU A 117 10.31 0.07 -1.53
N ARG A 118 10.46 -0.51 -0.33
CA ARG A 118 9.53 -0.27 0.77
C ARG A 118 9.45 1.22 1.07
N SER A 119 8.25 1.79 0.96
CA SER A 119 8.03 3.23 1.06
C SER A 119 6.69 3.51 1.72
N THR A 120 6.61 4.60 2.47
CA THR A 120 5.35 5.03 3.09
C THR A 120 5.11 6.49 2.75
N PHE A 121 3.89 6.80 2.31
CA PHE A 121 3.46 8.14 1.95
C PHE A 121 2.27 8.55 2.80
N LEU A 122 2.28 9.78 3.28
CA LEU A 122 1.20 10.34 4.08
C LEU A 122 0.50 11.45 3.30
N PHE A 123 -0.81 11.33 3.18
CA PHE A 123 -1.65 12.35 2.55
C PHE A 123 -2.58 12.99 3.57
N HIS A 124 -2.79 14.28 3.45
CA HIS A 124 -3.78 15.01 4.23
C HIS A 124 -4.67 15.78 3.26
N ASN A 125 -5.97 15.49 3.27
CA ASN A 125 -6.93 16.06 2.33
C ASN A 125 -6.46 15.93 0.88
N ASN A 126 -5.97 14.73 0.53
CA ASN A 126 -5.46 14.35 -0.79
C ASN A 126 -4.18 15.07 -1.22
N GLN A 127 -3.49 15.71 -0.30
CA GLN A 127 -2.20 16.36 -0.56
C GLN A 127 -1.08 15.60 0.13
N LEU A 128 -0.01 15.29 -0.62
CA LEU A 128 1.16 14.61 -0.07
C LEU A 128 1.88 15.53 0.92
N MET A 129 2.12 14.98 2.09
CA MET A 129 2.79 15.71 3.18
C MET A 129 4.31 15.52 3.15
#